data_fca83c9b9e175ebd24879c5187d48e25
#
_entry.id   fca83c9b9e175ebd24879c5187d48e25
#
_cell.length_a   1.000
_cell.length_b   1.000
_cell.length_c   1.000
_cell.angle_alpha   90.00
_cell.angle_beta   90.00
_cell.angle_gamma   90.00
#
_symmetry.space_group_name_H-M   'P 1'
#
loop_
_entity.id
_entity.type
_entity.pdbx_description
1 polymer ?
#
loop_
_entity_poly.entity_id
_entity_poly.type
_entity_poly.pdbx_seq_one_letter_code
_entity_poly.pdbx_strand_id
1 'polypeptide(L)'
;MHDPGLNFDLGETIDSLRSAIQDFAANEIAPRAADIDRDNLFPHDLWKKLGDLGLHGMTVKEEYGGTELGYLAHIVAMEEVSRASASVGLSYGAHSNLCVNQIHRNGNDAQKKKYLPKLVSGEHVGALAMSEPNAGSDVVSMKLKAEKKDGYYVLNGGKMWITNGGDADTLVIYAKTEPEMGARGMTAFIVEKSFKGFSAGTKLDKLGMRGSNTYPLFFDNCEVPEENVLGGEGMGAKVLMSGLDYERAVLSGGPLGIMAACMDAVIPYIHERKQFGQSIGEFQLMQGKIADMYSTWQATRAYVYAVGKACDRNDHARTFRKDAAGAILYSAEKATWMAGEAIQTLGGVGYTKEFPVERLWRDAKLYEIGAGTSEIRRMLIGRELFSETA
;
A
#
# COMPACT_ATOMS: atom_id res chain seq x y z
N MET A 1 -0.20 -18.73 17.85
CA MET A 1 1.22 -18.69 18.28
C MET A 1 1.41 -17.43 19.12
N HIS A 2 2.07 -17.50 20.28
CA HIS A 2 2.30 -16.29 21.10
C HIS A 2 3.22 -15.34 20.32
N ASP A 3 2.74 -14.11 20.04
CA ASP A 3 3.57 -13.08 19.40
C ASP A 3 4.69 -12.70 20.40
N PRO A 4 5.97 -12.96 20.09
CA PRO A 4 7.07 -12.61 20.97
C PRO A 4 7.36 -11.10 20.99
N GLY A 5 6.59 -10.30 20.22
CA GLY A 5 6.81 -8.87 20.06
C GLY A 5 6.51 -8.06 21.33
N LEU A 6 7.06 -6.86 21.35
CA LEU A 6 6.76 -5.87 22.38
C LEU A 6 5.31 -5.40 22.28
N ASN A 7 4.62 -5.28 23.40
CA ASN A 7 3.33 -4.59 23.47
C ASN A 7 3.56 -3.07 23.43
N PHE A 8 2.92 -2.40 22.46
CA PHE A 8 3.04 -0.94 22.25
C PHE A 8 1.91 -0.12 22.87
N ASP A 9 1.01 -0.76 23.64
CA ASP A 9 -0.15 -0.09 24.26
C ASP A 9 -0.92 0.78 23.26
N LEU A 10 -1.35 0.19 22.15
CA LEU A 10 -2.08 0.91 21.09
C LEU A 10 -3.53 1.19 21.47
N GLY A 11 -4.04 0.58 22.51
CA GLY A 11 -5.40 0.71 23.05
C GLY A 11 -6.30 -0.45 22.67
N GLU A 12 -7.33 -0.67 23.49
CA GLU A 12 -8.25 -1.82 23.41
C GLU A 12 -8.91 -1.97 22.03
N THR A 13 -9.31 -0.85 21.43
CA THR A 13 -9.91 -0.85 20.08
C THR A 13 -8.96 -1.39 19.02
N ILE A 14 -7.70 -0.94 19.05
CA ILE A 14 -6.68 -1.40 18.09
C ILE A 14 -6.30 -2.85 18.34
N ASP A 15 -6.20 -3.27 19.61
CA ASP A 15 -5.86 -4.65 19.97
C ASP A 15 -6.98 -5.62 19.55
N SER A 16 -8.25 -5.24 19.75
CA SER A 16 -9.42 -6.01 19.30
C SER A 16 -9.48 -6.10 17.77
N LEU A 17 -9.23 -4.98 17.08
CA LEU A 17 -9.14 -4.93 15.63
C LEU A 17 -8.03 -5.86 15.12
N ARG A 18 -6.82 -5.78 15.70
CA ARG A 18 -5.69 -6.65 15.35
C ARG A 18 -6.06 -8.12 15.46
N SER A 19 -6.66 -8.51 16.59
CA SER A 19 -7.09 -9.90 16.82
C SER A 19 -8.08 -10.36 15.76
N ALA A 20 -9.11 -9.56 15.45
CA ALA A 20 -10.09 -9.90 14.43
C ALA A 20 -9.47 -10.05 13.04
N ILE A 21 -8.51 -9.18 12.68
CA ILE A 21 -7.82 -9.27 11.40
C ILE A 21 -6.89 -10.49 11.36
N GLN A 22 -6.19 -10.80 12.45
CA GLN A 22 -5.34 -12.01 12.54
C GLN A 22 -6.15 -13.29 12.34
N ASP A 23 -7.31 -13.40 12.98
CA ASP A 23 -8.20 -14.55 12.81
C ASP A 23 -8.71 -14.65 11.36
N PHE A 24 -9.14 -13.54 10.79
CA PHE A 24 -9.55 -13.50 9.39
C PHE A 24 -8.40 -13.88 8.43
N ALA A 25 -7.24 -13.27 8.61
CA ALA A 25 -6.09 -13.49 7.73
C ALA A 25 -5.56 -14.93 7.80
N ALA A 26 -5.58 -15.53 9.00
CA ALA A 26 -5.19 -16.94 9.21
C ALA A 26 -6.14 -17.92 8.53
N ASN A 27 -7.44 -17.61 8.45
CA ASN A 27 -8.44 -18.51 7.89
C ASN A 27 -8.68 -18.25 6.38
N GLU A 28 -8.62 -17.00 5.93
CA GLU A 28 -9.08 -16.59 4.59
C GLU A 28 -7.93 -16.25 3.64
N ILE A 29 -6.77 -15.84 4.13
CA ILE A 29 -5.67 -15.36 3.29
C ILE A 29 -4.47 -16.31 3.33
N ALA A 30 -3.95 -16.64 4.51
CA ALA A 30 -2.73 -17.42 4.67
C ALA A 30 -2.77 -18.79 3.97
N PRO A 31 -3.88 -19.57 4.02
CA PRO A 31 -3.95 -20.86 3.34
C PRO A 31 -3.84 -20.76 1.81
N ARG A 32 -4.15 -19.60 1.24
CA ARG A 32 -4.12 -19.36 -0.21
C ARG A 32 -2.88 -18.62 -0.69
N ALA A 33 -2.02 -18.14 0.22
CA ALA A 33 -0.93 -17.23 -0.11
C ALA A 33 0.09 -17.80 -1.13
N ALA A 34 0.38 -19.10 -1.07
CA ALA A 34 1.25 -19.77 -2.04
C ALA A 34 0.61 -19.85 -3.44
N ASP A 35 -0.67 -20.17 -3.49
CA ASP A 35 -1.43 -20.27 -4.75
C ASP A 35 -1.61 -18.89 -5.38
N ILE A 36 -1.89 -17.85 -4.59
CA ILE A 36 -1.97 -16.45 -5.02
C ILE A 36 -0.66 -16.03 -5.72
N ASP A 37 0.48 -16.35 -5.14
CA ASP A 37 1.79 -16.05 -5.74
C ASP A 37 2.03 -16.86 -7.02
N ARG A 38 1.82 -18.19 -6.96
CA ARG A 38 2.02 -19.09 -8.10
C ARG A 38 1.17 -18.69 -9.30
N ASP A 39 -0.12 -18.45 -9.07
CA ASP A 39 -1.09 -18.20 -10.13
C ASP A 39 -1.11 -16.73 -10.57
N ASN A 40 -0.35 -15.88 -9.86
CA ASN A 40 -0.28 -14.43 -10.13
C ASN A 40 -1.67 -13.79 -10.17
N LEU A 41 -2.54 -14.11 -9.21
CA LEU A 41 -3.95 -13.71 -9.25
C LEU A 41 -4.47 -13.30 -7.87
N PHE A 42 -5.13 -12.13 -7.81
CA PHE A 42 -5.84 -11.68 -6.62
C PHE A 42 -7.18 -12.43 -6.47
N PRO A 43 -7.49 -13.00 -5.29
CA PRO A 43 -8.78 -13.64 -5.05
C PRO A 43 -9.89 -12.61 -4.86
N HIS A 44 -10.76 -12.47 -5.85
CA HIS A 44 -11.79 -11.40 -5.89
C HIS A 44 -12.79 -11.45 -4.73
N ASP A 45 -13.06 -12.64 -4.15
CA ASP A 45 -13.92 -12.79 -2.98
C ASP A 45 -13.41 -12.02 -1.75
N LEU A 46 -12.12 -11.73 -1.69
CA LEU A 46 -11.52 -10.98 -0.58
C LEU A 46 -11.99 -9.52 -0.55
N TRP A 47 -12.35 -8.90 -1.66
CA TRP A 47 -12.83 -7.53 -1.65
C TRP A 47 -14.04 -7.36 -0.75
N LYS A 48 -15.06 -8.21 -0.96
CA LYS A 48 -16.25 -8.17 -0.11
C LYS A 48 -15.95 -8.56 1.33
N LYS A 49 -15.16 -9.61 1.57
CA LYS A 49 -14.83 -10.07 2.92
C LYS A 49 -14.07 -9.02 3.73
N LEU A 50 -13.13 -8.29 3.12
CA LEU A 50 -12.42 -7.18 3.74
C LEU A 50 -13.37 -5.99 4.00
N GLY A 51 -14.33 -5.74 3.10
CA GLY A 51 -15.39 -4.74 3.28
C GLY A 51 -16.32 -5.09 4.45
N ASP A 52 -16.74 -6.34 4.57
CA ASP A 52 -17.61 -6.82 5.66
C ASP A 52 -16.93 -6.67 7.04
N LEU A 53 -15.59 -6.66 7.08
CA LEU A 53 -14.81 -6.34 8.28
C LEU A 53 -14.58 -4.83 8.48
N GLY A 54 -15.10 -3.98 7.58
CA GLY A 54 -14.93 -2.52 7.64
C GLY A 54 -13.52 -2.02 7.28
N LEU A 55 -12.64 -2.89 6.73
CA LEU A 55 -11.24 -2.55 6.51
C LEU A 55 -11.04 -1.51 5.39
N HIS A 56 -11.91 -1.46 4.39
CA HIS A 56 -11.80 -0.51 3.28
C HIS A 56 -12.09 0.93 3.68
N GLY A 57 -12.85 1.14 4.77
CA GLY A 57 -13.33 2.45 5.21
C GLY A 57 -12.72 2.96 6.51
N MET A 58 -11.53 2.50 6.92
CA MET A 58 -10.95 2.85 8.22
C MET A 58 -10.72 4.34 8.46
N THR A 59 -10.50 5.11 7.41
CA THR A 59 -10.32 6.57 7.48
C THR A 59 -11.52 7.35 6.95
N VAL A 60 -12.60 6.65 6.60
CA VAL A 60 -13.83 7.22 6.03
C VAL A 60 -14.86 7.41 7.12
N LYS A 61 -15.60 8.53 7.07
CA LYS A 61 -16.68 8.82 7.99
C LYS A 61 -17.80 7.78 7.92
N GLU A 62 -18.47 7.56 9.05
CA GLU A 62 -19.60 6.62 9.18
C GLU A 62 -20.75 6.95 8.23
N GLU A 63 -21.02 8.24 7.97
CA GLU A 63 -22.06 8.67 7.03
C GLU A 63 -21.88 8.15 5.59
N TYR A 64 -20.66 7.71 5.21
CA TYR A 64 -20.34 7.10 3.92
C TYR A 64 -20.04 5.59 4.03
N GLY A 65 -20.36 4.98 5.19
CA GLY A 65 -20.16 3.55 5.46
C GLY A 65 -18.79 3.19 6.05
N GLY A 66 -17.95 4.17 6.37
CA GLY A 66 -16.65 3.95 7.00
C GLY A 66 -16.73 3.64 8.50
N THR A 67 -15.58 3.36 9.10
CA THR A 67 -15.45 3.07 10.55
C THR A 67 -14.77 4.19 11.33
N GLU A 68 -14.18 5.16 10.65
CA GLU A 68 -13.50 6.35 11.22
C GLU A 68 -12.47 6.03 12.32
N LEU A 69 -11.83 4.84 12.25
CA LEU A 69 -10.83 4.38 13.23
C LEU A 69 -9.46 5.04 13.07
N GLY A 70 -9.20 5.68 11.93
CA GLY A 70 -7.99 6.45 11.68
C GLY A 70 -6.85 5.68 10.99
N TYR A 71 -5.70 6.36 10.89
CA TYR A 71 -4.55 5.87 10.13
C TYR A 71 -3.73 4.83 10.90
N LEU A 72 -3.64 4.92 12.24
CA LEU A 72 -2.99 3.89 13.03
C LEU A 72 -3.71 2.55 12.90
N ALA A 73 -5.04 2.55 12.94
CA ALA A 73 -5.86 1.37 12.70
C ALA A 73 -5.61 0.80 11.29
N HIS A 74 -5.52 1.67 10.29
CA HIS A 74 -5.24 1.28 8.92
C HIS A 74 -3.83 0.67 8.74
N ILE A 75 -2.82 1.22 9.43
CA ILE A 75 -1.46 0.65 9.47
C ILE A 75 -1.47 -0.75 10.07
N VAL A 76 -2.19 -0.95 11.18
CA VAL A 76 -2.32 -2.26 11.83
C VAL A 76 -3.04 -3.26 10.91
N ALA A 77 -4.08 -2.82 10.20
CA ALA A 77 -4.74 -3.66 9.19
C ALA A 77 -3.79 -4.04 8.04
N MET A 78 -3.02 -3.08 7.52
CA MET A 78 -1.98 -3.34 6.51
C MET A 78 -0.94 -4.35 6.99
N GLU A 79 -0.50 -4.25 8.25
CA GLU A 79 0.47 -5.16 8.86
C GLU A 79 -0.07 -6.59 8.90
N GLU A 80 -1.26 -6.81 9.45
CA GLU A 80 -1.78 -8.15 9.66
C GLU A 80 -2.24 -8.82 8.35
N VAL A 81 -2.84 -8.07 7.42
CA VAL A 81 -3.16 -8.59 6.08
C VAL A 81 -1.88 -8.94 5.31
N SER A 82 -0.85 -8.10 5.39
CA SER A 82 0.43 -8.34 4.71
C SER A 82 1.24 -9.46 5.35
N ARG A 83 1.09 -9.73 6.65
CA ARG A 83 1.67 -10.88 7.34
C ARG A 83 1.19 -12.19 6.73
N ALA A 84 -0.09 -12.29 6.37
CA ALA A 84 -0.64 -13.46 5.70
C ALA A 84 -0.29 -13.50 4.19
N SER A 85 -0.39 -12.35 3.49
CA SER A 85 0.03 -12.19 2.10
C SER A 85 0.31 -10.72 1.78
N ALA A 86 1.57 -10.41 1.51
CA ALA A 86 1.99 -9.05 1.16
C ALA A 86 1.33 -8.56 -0.15
N SER A 87 1.07 -9.46 -1.10
CA SER A 87 0.34 -9.15 -2.33
C SER A 87 -1.09 -8.68 -2.06
N VAL A 88 -1.81 -9.38 -1.17
CA VAL A 88 -3.16 -8.99 -0.76
C VAL A 88 -3.12 -7.65 -0.04
N GLY A 89 -2.17 -7.47 0.88
CA GLY A 89 -1.96 -6.21 1.60
C GLY A 89 -1.72 -5.03 0.67
N LEU A 90 -0.90 -5.19 -0.37
CA LEU A 90 -0.63 -4.13 -1.35
C LEU A 90 -1.89 -3.73 -2.12
N SER A 91 -2.66 -4.70 -2.62
CA SER A 91 -3.93 -4.43 -3.33
C SER A 91 -4.97 -3.79 -2.41
N TYR A 92 -5.08 -4.27 -1.17
CA TYR A 92 -5.91 -3.68 -0.13
C TYR A 92 -5.54 -2.21 0.12
N GLY A 93 -4.26 -1.90 0.34
CA GLY A 93 -3.80 -0.53 0.57
C GLY A 93 -4.00 0.40 -0.62
N ALA A 94 -3.82 -0.09 -1.84
CA ALA A 94 -4.10 0.67 -3.06
C ALA A 94 -5.58 1.02 -3.19
N HIS A 95 -6.47 0.12 -2.83
CA HIS A 95 -7.90 0.36 -2.80
C HIS A 95 -8.29 1.33 -1.69
N SER A 96 -8.02 0.96 -0.43
CA SER A 96 -8.53 1.65 0.77
C SER A 96 -7.86 3.00 1.03
N ASN A 97 -6.54 3.10 0.79
CA ASN A 97 -5.81 4.33 1.06
C ASN A 97 -5.60 5.21 -0.18
N LEU A 98 -5.24 4.64 -1.34
CA LEU A 98 -5.00 5.48 -2.52
C LEU A 98 -6.30 5.96 -3.17
N CYS A 99 -7.29 5.08 -3.40
CA CYS A 99 -8.52 5.47 -4.06
C CYS A 99 -9.56 6.01 -3.07
N VAL A 100 -9.94 5.21 -2.08
CA VAL A 100 -11.00 5.55 -1.11
C VAL A 100 -10.66 6.81 -0.33
N ASN A 101 -9.46 6.87 0.25
CA ASN A 101 -9.03 8.01 1.05
C ASN A 101 -8.90 9.30 0.21
N GLN A 102 -8.43 9.20 -1.05
CA GLN A 102 -8.36 10.37 -1.94
C GLN A 102 -9.74 10.94 -2.26
N ILE A 103 -10.72 10.10 -2.55
CA ILE A 103 -12.10 10.55 -2.78
C ILE A 103 -12.69 11.11 -1.50
N HIS A 104 -12.47 10.45 -0.35
CA HIS A 104 -12.95 10.95 0.93
C HIS A 104 -12.40 12.33 1.30
N ARG A 105 -11.09 12.57 1.06
CA ARG A 105 -10.41 13.82 1.42
C ARG A 105 -10.71 14.97 0.47
N ASN A 106 -10.86 14.71 -0.82
CA ASN A 106 -10.87 15.73 -1.87
C ASN A 106 -12.19 15.81 -2.65
N GLY A 107 -13.06 14.81 -2.51
CA GLY A 107 -14.36 14.79 -3.17
C GLY A 107 -15.36 15.77 -2.54
N ASN A 108 -16.28 16.28 -3.35
CA ASN A 108 -17.47 16.96 -2.86
C ASN A 108 -18.50 15.95 -2.33
N ASP A 109 -19.56 16.43 -1.68
CA ASP A 109 -20.55 15.55 -1.05
C ASP A 109 -21.25 14.63 -2.06
N ALA A 110 -21.51 15.10 -3.28
CA ALA A 110 -22.15 14.28 -4.32
C ALA A 110 -21.22 13.13 -4.74
N GLN A 111 -19.92 13.41 -4.95
CA GLN A 111 -18.92 12.41 -5.28
C GLN A 111 -18.74 11.39 -4.15
N LYS A 112 -18.64 11.85 -2.90
CA LYS A 112 -18.52 10.96 -1.74
C LYS A 112 -19.72 10.02 -1.61
N LYS A 113 -20.94 10.55 -1.70
CA LYS A 113 -22.17 9.76 -1.64
C LYS A 113 -22.32 8.78 -2.80
N LYS A 114 -21.82 9.14 -3.98
CA LYS A 114 -21.87 8.28 -5.18
C LYS A 114 -20.90 7.10 -5.10
N TYR A 115 -19.65 7.37 -4.67
CA TYR A 115 -18.56 6.39 -4.83
C TYR A 115 -18.17 5.66 -3.55
N LEU A 116 -18.15 6.33 -2.39
CA LEU A 116 -17.60 5.74 -1.17
C LEU A 116 -18.38 4.52 -0.66
N PRO A 117 -19.72 4.49 -0.62
CA PRO A 117 -20.43 3.35 -0.06
C PRO A 117 -20.10 2.02 -0.75
N LYS A 118 -20.01 2.01 -2.08
CA LYS A 118 -19.68 0.80 -2.84
C LYS A 118 -18.21 0.41 -2.74
N LEU A 119 -17.32 1.38 -2.65
CA LEU A 119 -15.90 1.14 -2.42
C LEU A 119 -15.64 0.60 -1.01
N VAL A 120 -16.27 1.18 0.00
CA VAL A 120 -16.12 0.76 1.41
C VAL A 120 -16.69 -0.65 1.65
N SER A 121 -17.80 -0.99 1.02
CA SER A 121 -18.38 -2.35 1.10
C SER A 121 -17.59 -3.41 0.33
N GLY A 122 -16.67 -3.02 -0.55
CA GLY A 122 -15.96 -3.92 -1.45
C GLY A 122 -16.81 -4.40 -2.64
N GLU A 123 -17.99 -3.82 -2.86
CA GLU A 123 -18.79 -4.06 -4.09
C GLU A 123 -18.05 -3.51 -5.31
N HIS A 124 -17.40 -2.36 -5.19
CA HIS A 124 -16.53 -1.77 -6.19
C HIS A 124 -15.06 -1.82 -5.74
N VAL A 125 -14.19 -2.08 -6.69
CA VAL A 125 -12.73 -2.02 -6.49
C VAL A 125 -12.21 -0.65 -6.90
N GLY A 126 -11.28 -0.10 -6.11
CA GLY A 126 -10.65 1.18 -6.36
C GLY A 126 -9.19 1.06 -6.78
N ALA A 127 -8.75 2.00 -7.63
CA ALA A 127 -7.35 2.18 -8.01
C ALA A 127 -6.98 3.67 -8.10
N LEU A 128 -5.67 3.94 -8.07
CA LEU A 128 -5.13 5.27 -8.34
C LEU A 128 -4.07 5.19 -9.44
N ALA A 129 -4.15 6.08 -10.43
CA ALA A 129 -3.24 6.09 -11.58
C ALA A 129 -2.54 7.43 -11.76
N MET A 130 -1.29 7.51 -11.30
CA MET A 130 -0.45 8.69 -11.50
C MET A 130 0.71 8.43 -12.45
N SER A 131 1.40 7.30 -12.31
CA SER A 131 2.63 6.99 -13.05
C SER A 131 2.37 6.71 -14.53
N GLU A 132 3.35 7.07 -15.36
CA GLU A 132 3.39 6.78 -16.80
C GLU A 132 4.72 6.09 -17.16
N PRO A 133 4.85 5.47 -18.34
CA PRO A 133 6.10 4.80 -18.73
C PRO A 133 7.35 5.68 -18.59
N ASN A 134 7.22 6.99 -18.84
CA ASN A 134 8.32 7.97 -18.78
C ASN A 134 8.19 8.98 -17.62
N ALA A 135 7.26 8.78 -16.69
CA ALA A 135 7.01 9.66 -15.54
C ALA A 135 6.70 8.83 -14.29
N GLY A 136 7.73 8.26 -13.68
CA GLY A 136 7.67 7.53 -12.41
C GLY A 136 8.03 8.43 -11.23
N SER A 137 9.34 8.55 -10.91
CA SER A 137 9.82 9.44 -9.85
C SER A 137 9.51 10.92 -10.12
N ASP A 138 9.61 11.35 -11.36
CA ASP A 138 9.17 12.68 -11.82
C ASP A 138 7.71 12.62 -12.31
N VAL A 139 6.80 12.34 -11.38
CA VAL A 139 5.38 12.16 -11.70
C VAL A 139 4.73 13.46 -12.26
N VAL A 140 5.26 14.62 -11.93
CA VAL A 140 4.76 15.92 -12.44
C VAL A 140 4.98 16.07 -13.94
N SER A 141 5.95 15.37 -14.50
CA SER A 141 6.24 15.35 -15.96
C SER A 141 5.30 14.42 -16.75
N MET A 142 4.22 13.95 -16.16
CA MET A 142 3.18 13.15 -16.85
C MET A 142 2.64 13.85 -18.09
N LYS A 143 2.22 13.06 -19.08
CA LYS A 143 1.77 13.52 -20.40
C LYS A 143 0.32 13.17 -20.76
N LEU A 144 -0.36 12.35 -19.95
CA LEU A 144 -1.80 12.08 -20.14
C LEU A 144 -2.53 13.42 -20.19
N LYS A 145 -3.13 13.73 -21.32
CA LYS A 145 -3.81 15.00 -21.59
C LYS A 145 -5.30 14.90 -21.31
N ALA A 146 -5.87 15.93 -20.72
CA ALA A 146 -7.31 16.10 -20.55
C ALA A 146 -7.74 17.42 -21.21
N GLU A 147 -8.44 17.31 -22.33
CA GLU A 147 -8.96 18.47 -23.06
C GLU A 147 -10.38 18.80 -22.63
N LYS A 148 -10.62 20.02 -22.18
CA LYS A 148 -11.94 20.48 -21.74
C LYS A 148 -12.89 20.65 -22.94
N LYS A 149 -14.10 20.16 -22.83
CA LYS A 149 -15.23 20.33 -23.75
C LYS A 149 -16.41 20.93 -22.97
N ASP A 150 -17.53 21.10 -23.63
CA ASP A 150 -18.75 21.58 -22.98
C ASP A 150 -19.35 20.46 -22.10
N GLY A 151 -19.19 20.59 -20.79
CA GLY A 151 -19.70 19.67 -19.77
C GLY A 151 -18.88 18.39 -19.53
N TYR A 152 -17.72 18.19 -20.20
CA TYR A 152 -16.86 17.02 -20.00
C TYR A 152 -15.41 17.26 -20.41
N TYR A 153 -14.53 16.31 -20.07
CA TYR A 153 -13.13 16.27 -20.52
C TYR A 153 -12.87 15.05 -21.38
N VAL A 154 -12.01 15.19 -22.39
CA VAL A 154 -11.52 14.10 -23.24
C VAL A 154 -10.09 13.76 -22.82
N LEU A 155 -9.90 12.56 -22.29
CA LEU A 155 -8.59 12.06 -21.85
C LEU A 155 -7.95 11.24 -22.99
N ASN A 156 -6.67 11.54 -23.27
CA ASN A 156 -5.85 10.83 -24.25
C ASN A 156 -4.43 10.56 -23.72
N GLY A 157 -4.00 9.28 -23.76
CA GLY A 157 -2.69 8.83 -23.31
C GLY A 157 -2.74 7.53 -22.52
N GLY A 158 -1.76 7.28 -21.65
CA GLY A 158 -1.69 6.04 -20.89
C GLY A 158 -1.07 6.20 -19.53
N LYS A 159 -1.33 5.23 -18.66
CA LYS A 159 -0.74 5.08 -17.32
C LYS A 159 -0.05 3.73 -17.22
N MET A 160 0.91 3.60 -16.30
CA MET A 160 1.71 2.40 -16.14
C MET A 160 1.89 2.04 -14.66
N TRP A 161 2.02 0.74 -14.38
CA TRP A 161 2.24 0.20 -13.03
C TRP A 161 1.05 0.36 -12.09
N ILE A 162 -0.20 0.31 -12.60
CA ILE A 162 -1.37 0.63 -11.80
C ILE A 162 -1.90 -0.62 -11.09
N THR A 163 -1.71 -0.65 -9.77
CA THR A 163 -2.27 -1.68 -8.89
C THR A 163 -3.79 -1.65 -8.95
N ASN A 164 -4.41 -2.81 -9.08
CA ASN A 164 -5.86 -3.00 -9.26
C ASN A 164 -6.42 -2.40 -10.56
N GLY A 165 -5.61 -1.81 -11.45
CA GLY A 165 -6.08 -0.96 -12.55
C GLY A 165 -7.04 -1.63 -13.54
N GLY A 166 -6.87 -2.92 -13.81
CA GLY A 166 -7.78 -3.69 -14.67
C GLY A 166 -9.00 -4.26 -13.95
N ASP A 167 -8.91 -4.38 -12.62
CA ASP A 167 -9.99 -4.90 -11.78
C ASP A 167 -10.90 -3.77 -11.28
N ALA A 168 -10.37 -2.53 -11.20
CA ALA A 168 -11.04 -1.39 -10.59
C ALA A 168 -12.29 -0.94 -11.34
N ASP A 169 -13.35 -0.70 -10.58
CA ASP A 169 -14.61 -0.09 -11.06
C ASP A 169 -14.52 1.45 -11.01
N THR A 170 -13.73 1.98 -10.05
CA THR A 170 -13.55 3.42 -9.82
C THR A 170 -12.06 3.73 -9.69
N LEU A 171 -11.56 4.70 -10.45
CA LEU A 171 -10.15 5.09 -10.48
C LEU A 171 -9.99 6.58 -10.22
N VAL A 172 -8.98 6.94 -9.41
CA VAL A 172 -8.49 8.31 -9.32
C VAL A 172 -7.36 8.50 -10.32
N ILE A 173 -7.55 9.35 -11.32
CA ILE A 173 -6.61 9.56 -12.43
C ILE A 173 -6.09 10.99 -12.39
N TYR A 174 -4.81 11.18 -12.67
CA TYR A 174 -4.19 12.50 -12.81
C TYR A 174 -3.80 12.74 -14.27
N ALA A 175 -4.20 13.90 -14.81
CA ALA A 175 -3.93 14.28 -16.19
C ALA A 175 -3.56 15.77 -16.30
N LYS A 176 -3.02 16.18 -17.44
CA LYS A 176 -2.70 17.57 -17.77
C LYS A 176 -3.88 18.23 -18.47
N THR A 177 -4.49 19.21 -17.82
CA THR A 177 -5.46 20.12 -18.46
C THR A 177 -4.75 21.31 -19.11
N GLU A 178 -3.64 21.79 -18.52
CA GLU A 178 -2.79 22.86 -19.02
C GLU A 178 -1.30 22.45 -18.95
N PRO A 179 -0.78 21.71 -19.96
CA PRO A 179 0.56 21.10 -19.91
C PRO A 179 1.68 22.09 -19.63
N GLU A 180 1.58 23.32 -20.18
CA GLU A 180 2.56 24.40 -20.05
C GLU A 180 2.66 24.96 -18.61
N MET A 181 1.64 24.76 -17.78
CA MET A 181 1.60 25.22 -16.39
C MET A 181 2.32 24.28 -15.41
N GLY A 182 2.97 23.21 -15.90
CA GLY A 182 3.70 22.26 -15.07
C GLY A 182 2.81 21.58 -14.03
N ALA A 183 3.16 21.66 -12.75
CA ALA A 183 2.37 21.06 -11.65
C ALA A 183 0.99 21.72 -11.49
N ARG A 184 0.87 23.02 -11.79
CA ARG A 184 -0.40 23.76 -11.69
C ARG A 184 -1.38 23.43 -12.82
N GLY A 185 -0.90 22.84 -13.90
CA GLY A 185 -1.73 22.37 -15.01
C GLY A 185 -2.23 20.92 -14.85
N MET A 186 -2.08 20.33 -13.67
CA MET A 186 -2.60 19.00 -13.38
C MET A 186 -4.00 19.08 -12.78
N THR A 187 -4.87 18.15 -13.22
CA THR A 187 -6.21 17.94 -12.66
C THR A 187 -6.40 16.48 -12.30
N ALA A 188 -7.09 16.22 -11.20
CA ALA A 188 -7.48 14.88 -10.78
C ALA A 188 -8.91 14.58 -11.21
N PHE A 189 -9.18 13.34 -11.62
CA PHE A 189 -10.47 12.89 -12.10
C PHE A 189 -10.87 11.58 -11.41
N ILE A 190 -12.17 11.40 -11.16
CA ILE A 190 -12.74 10.10 -10.85
C ILE A 190 -13.20 9.49 -12.16
N VAL A 191 -12.59 8.38 -12.57
CA VAL A 191 -12.92 7.66 -13.80
C VAL A 191 -13.60 6.35 -13.46
N GLU A 192 -14.72 6.06 -14.12
CA GLU A 192 -15.42 4.79 -13.99
C GLU A 192 -14.97 3.84 -15.11
N LYS A 193 -14.86 2.54 -14.79
CA LYS A 193 -14.48 1.49 -15.75
C LYS A 193 -15.35 1.48 -17.00
N SER A 194 -16.62 1.90 -16.87
CA SER A 194 -17.60 1.95 -17.92
C SER A 194 -17.44 3.11 -18.90
N PHE A 195 -16.57 4.09 -18.61
CA PHE A 195 -16.42 5.25 -19.49
C PHE A 195 -15.83 4.86 -20.83
N LYS A 196 -16.49 5.32 -21.90
CA LYS A 196 -16.06 5.06 -23.27
C LYS A 196 -14.63 5.58 -23.48
N GLY A 197 -13.78 4.77 -24.11
CA GLY A 197 -12.38 5.13 -24.37
C GLY A 197 -11.42 4.77 -23.26
N PHE A 198 -11.89 4.25 -22.10
CA PHE A 198 -11.03 3.67 -21.08
C PHE A 198 -10.81 2.18 -21.32
N SER A 199 -9.57 1.70 -21.16
CA SER A 199 -9.25 0.27 -21.17
C SER A 199 -8.00 -0.03 -20.34
N ALA A 200 -7.93 -1.27 -19.84
CA ALA A 200 -6.73 -1.83 -19.23
C ALA A 200 -6.03 -2.76 -20.22
N GLY A 201 -4.70 -2.75 -20.21
CA GLY A 201 -3.91 -3.68 -21.01
C GLY A 201 -3.71 -5.04 -20.34
N THR A 202 -2.71 -5.78 -20.79
CA THR A 202 -2.37 -7.08 -20.22
C THR A 202 -1.75 -6.92 -18.84
N LYS A 203 -2.20 -7.73 -17.88
CA LYS A 203 -1.63 -7.80 -16.54
C LYS A 203 -0.14 -8.10 -16.59
N LEU A 204 0.63 -7.38 -15.78
CA LEU A 204 2.09 -7.52 -15.71
C LEU A 204 2.48 -8.77 -14.91
N ASP A 205 3.48 -9.49 -15.42
CA ASP A 205 4.18 -10.52 -14.67
C ASP A 205 5.37 -9.90 -13.92
N LYS A 206 5.43 -10.06 -12.60
CA LYS A 206 6.35 -9.34 -11.72
C LYS A 206 7.23 -10.28 -10.93
N LEU A 207 8.33 -9.76 -10.40
CA LEU A 207 9.24 -10.47 -9.48
C LEU A 207 8.51 -11.00 -8.24
N GLY A 208 7.81 -10.10 -7.55
CA GLY A 208 7.02 -10.34 -6.35
C GLY A 208 5.69 -9.61 -6.43
N MET A 209 4.96 -9.58 -5.30
CA MET A 209 3.60 -9.02 -5.25
C MET A 209 2.71 -9.57 -6.36
N ARG A 210 2.90 -10.86 -6.67
CA ARG A 210 2.30 -11.48 -7.86
C ARG A 210 0.78 -11.53 -7.79
N GLY A 211 0.24 -11.75 -6.59
CA GLY A 211 -1.20 -11.67 -6.33
C GLY A 211 -1.78 -10.25 -6.29
N SER A 212 -0.95 -9.21 -6.42
CA SER A 212 -1.42 -7.83 -6.57
C SER A 212 -1.47 -7.48 -8.04
N ASN A 213 -2.66 -7.58 -8.65
CA ASN A 213 -2.85 -7.36 -10.08
C ASN A 213 -2.42 -5.94 -10.48
N THR A 214 -1.54 -5.84 -11.47
CA THR A 214 -0.93 -4.56 -11.90
C THR A 214 -1.03 -4.43 -13.41
N TYR A 215 -1.47 -3.26 -13.89
CA TYR A 215 -1.81 -3.07 -15.30
C TYR A 215 -1.25 -1.77 -15.88
N PRO A 216 -0.97 -1.72 -17.18
CA PRO A 216 -1.01 -0.49 -17.94
C PRO A 216 -2.48 -0.10 -18.22
N LEU A 217 -2.76 1.21 -18.28
CA LEU A 217 -4.08 1.75 -18.61
C LEU A 217 -3.99 2.63 -19.85
N PHE A 218 -5.04 2.63 -20.65
CA PHE A 218 -5.14 3.41 -21.89
C PHE A 218 -6.40 4.25 -21.91
N PHE A 219 -6.25 5.47 -22.40
CA PHE A 219 -7.31 6.44 -22.60
C PHE A 219 -7.25 6.87 -24.07
N ASP A 220 -8.26 6.50 -24.84
CA ASP A 220 -8.43 6.85 -26.25
C ASP A 220 -9.75 7.60 -26.42
N ASN A 221 -9.67 8.93 -26.48
CA ASN A 221 -10.83 9.80 -26.47
C ASN A 221 -11.80 9.45 -25.32
N CYS A 222 -11.24 9.21 -24.13
CA CYS A 222 -12.03 8.84 -22.96
C CYS A 222 -12.80 10.07 -22.43
N GLU A 223 -14.11 10.01 -22.51
CA GLU A 223 -15.03 11.06 -22.08
C GLU A 223 -15.28 10.95 -20.57
N VAL A 224 -14.90 11.99 -19.82
CA VAL A 224 -15.07 12.08 -18.36
C VAL A 224 -15.93 13.31 -18.05
N PRO A 225 -17.12 13.14 -17.42
CA PRO A 225 -17.98 14.27 -17.06
C PRO A 225 -17.25 15.32 -16.20
N GLU A 226 -17.58 16.58 -16.36
CA GLU A 226 -16.98 17.69 -15.56
C GLU A 226 -17.25 17.51 -14.06
N GLU A 227 -18.39 16.94 -13.69
CA GLU A 227 -18.71 16.61 -12.29
C GLU A 227 -17.77 15.58 -11.64
N ASN A 228 -16.97 14.86 -12.44
CA ASN A 228 -15.97 13.91 -11.99
C ASN A 228 -14.59 14.51 -11.75
N VAL A 229 -14.42 15.83 -11.89
CA VAL A 229 -13.20 16.53 -11.47
C VAL A 229 -13.08 16.45 -9.95
N LEU A 230 -11.98 15.90 -9.46
CA LEU A 230 -11.72 15.73 -8.03
C LEU A 230 -10.90 16.89 -7.48
N GLY A 231 -11.44 17.61 -6.50
CA GLY A 231 -10.75 18.69 -5.80
C GLY A 231 -10.59 20.00 -6.59
N GLY A 232 -11.13 20.06 -7.83
CA GLY A 232 -11.11 21.24 -8.69
C GLY A 232 -10.10 21.19 -9.83
N GLU A 233 -10.39 21.91 -10.91
CA GLU A 233 -9.52 22.02 -12.08
C GLU A 233 -8.18 22.72 -11.70
N GLY A 234 -7.06 22.21 -12.19
CA GLY A 234 -5.71 22.70 -11.87
C GLY A 234 -5.21 22.34 -10.47
N MET A 235 -6.03 21.67 -9.65
CA MET A 235 -5.69 21.30 -8.28
C MET A 235 -5.10 19.89 -8.15
N GLY A 236 -4.88 19.18 -9.25
CA GLY A 236 -4.43 17.77 -9.25
C GLY A 236 -3.15 17.53 -8.47
N ALA A 237 -2.17 18.42 -8.55
CA ALA A 237 -0.93 18.31 -7.77
C ALA A 237 -1.19 18.43 -6.25
N LYS A 238 -2.09 19.31 -5.83
CA LYS A 238 -2.48 19.44 -4.42
C LYS A 238 -3.23 18.21 -3.93
N VAL A 239 -4.17 17.70 -4.73
CA VAL A 239 -4.89 16.46 -4.46
C VAL A 239 -3.90 15.31 -4.29
N LEU A 240 -2.98 15.12 -5.23
CA LEU A 240 -1.96 14.08 -5.19
C LEU A 240 -1.11 14.17 -3.92
N MET A 241 -0.52 15.33 -3.67
CA MET A 241 0.38 15.52 -2.52
C MET A 241 -0.32 15.37 -1.17
N SER A 242 -1.61 15.74 -1.08
CA SER A 242 -2.39 15.57 0.15
C SER A 242 -2.58 14.10 0.54
N GLY A 243 -2.53 13.17 -0.42
CA GLY A 243 -2.68 11.73 -0.20
C GLY A 243 -1.37 10.99 0.00
N LEU A 244 -0.29 11.41 -0.70
CA LEU A 244 0.98 10.66 -0.71
C LEU A 244 1.64 10.52 0.67
N ASP A 245 1.50 11.49 1.56
CA ASP A 245 2.10 11.42 2.88
C ASP A 245 1.36 10.41 3.77
N TYR A 246 0.03 10.36 3.68
CA TYR A 246 -0.79 9.32 4.33
C TYR A 246 -0.57 7.95 3.70
N GLU A 247 -0.39 7.87 2.36
CA GLU A 247 -0.03 6.64 1.68
C GLU A 247 1.26 6.05 2.24
N ARG A 248 2.30 6.86 2.36
CA ARG A 248 3.60 6.43 2.90
C ARG A 248 3.48 5.90 4.32
N ALA A 249 2.69 6.57 5.16
CA ALA A 249 2.44 6.13 6.53
C ALA A 249 1.72 4.76 6.55
N VAL A 250 0.60 4.63 5.84
CA VAL A 250 -0.19 3.39 5.82
C VAL A 250 0.57 2.25 5.14
N LEU A 251 1.22 2.54 4.01
CA LEU A 251 1.98 1.54 3.24
C LEU A 251 3.15 0.95 4.05
N SER A 252 3.69 1.71 5.04
CA SER A 252 4.76 1.21 5.93
C SER A 252 4.32 0.01 6.80
N GLY A 253 3.02 -0.22 6.98
CA GLY A 253 2.48 -1.42 7.61
C GLY A 253 2.73 -2.70 6.82
N GLY A 254 2.83 -2.62 5.47
CA GLY A 254 3.12 -3.79 4.64
C GLY A 254 4.47 -4.45 4.95
N PRO A 255 5.59 -3.71 4.92
CA PRO A 255 6.88 -4.20 5.38
C PRO A 255 6.89 -4.76 6.80
N LEU A 256 6.12 -4.18 7.74
CA LEU A 256 5.98 -4.75 9.10
C LEU A 256 5.37 -6.15 9.06
N GLY A 257 4.32 -6.35 8.26
CA GLY A 257 3.71 -7.66 8.05
C GLY A 257 4.69 -8.68 7.48
N ILE A 258 5.52 -8.28 6.51
CA ILE A 258 6.59 -9.13 5.95
C ILE A 258 7.60 -9.51 7.04
N MET A 259 8.04 -8.56 7.88
CA MET A 259 8.96 -8.84 8.98
C MET A 259 8.36 -9.83 9.98
N ALA A 260 7.09 -9.64 10.36
CA ALA A 260 6.37 -10.56 11.24
C ALA A 260 6.29 -11.97 10.63
N ALA A 261 5.96 -12.08 9.33
CA ALA A 261 5.93 -13.36 8.62
C ALA A 261 7.30 -14.05 8.55
N CYS A 262 8.39 -13.27 8.46
CA CYS A 262 9.74 -13.82 8.56
C CYS A 262 10.00 -14.45 9.93
N MET A 263 9.59 -13.79 11.02
CA MET A 263 9.70 -14.36 12.37
C MET A 263 8.82 -15.62 12.53
N ASP A 264 7.60 -15.60 11.99
CA ASP A 264 6.70 -16.77 12.01
C ASP A 264 7.30 -18.00 11.31
N ALA A 265 8.08 -17.80 10.25
CA ALA A 265 8.77 -18.88 9.54
C ALA A 265 10.05 -19.33 10.25
N VAL A 266 10.83 -18.38 10.77
CA VAL A 266 12.17 -18.63 11.31
C VAL A 266 12.11 -19.25 12.71
N ILE A 267 11.26 -18.75 13.62
CA ILE A 267 11.25 -19.18 15.01
C ILE A 267 10.95 -20.67 15.17
N PRO A 268 9.89 -21.23 14.58
CA PRO A 268 9.67 -22.68 14.67
C PRO A 268 10.82 -23.50 14.06
N TYR A 269 11.31 -23.04 12.90
CA TYR A 269 12.35 -23.76 12.17
C TYR A 269 13.65 -23.91 12.96
N ILE A 270 14.11 -22.88 13.66
CA ILE A 270 15.36 -22.94 14.46
C ILE A 270 15.26 -23.87 15.66
N HIS A 271 14.05 -24.19 16.15
CA HIS A 271 13.81 -25.17 17.19
C HIS A 271 13.77 -26.61 16.65
N GLU A 272 13.16 -26.80 15.48
CA GLU A 272 12.96 -28.12 14.88
C GLU A 272 14.19 -28.63 14.14
N ARG A 273 14.88 -27.75 13.41
CA ARG A 273 16.06 -28.13 12.61
C ARG A 273 17.26 -28.39 13.49
N LYS A 274 17.85 -29.59 13.34
CA LYS A 274 19.05 -30.02 14.09
C LYS A 274 20.24 -30.19 13.15
N GLN A 275 21.39 -29.69 13.57
CA GLN A 275 22.70 -29.95 12.97
C GLN A 275 23.75 -30.07 14.06
N PHE A 276 24.81 -30.87 13.84
CA PHE A 276 25.85 -31.10 14.81
C PHE A 276 25.30 -31.59 16.17
N GLY A 277 24.19 -32.33 16.16
CA GLY A 277 23.57 -32.96 17.34
C GLY A 277 22.66 -32.07 18.19
N GLN A 278 22.43 -30.81 17.81
CA GLN A 278 21.58 -29.86 18.54
C GLN A 278 20.71 -29.02 17.63
N SER A 279 19.72 -28.32 18.18
CA SER A 279 18.87 -27.39 17.44
C SER A 279 19.71 -26.23 16.92
N ILE A 280 19.45 -25.75 15.68
CA ILE A 280 20.26 -24.68 15.09
C ILE A 280 20.14 -23.37 15.87
N GLY A 281 19.02 -23.13 16.58
CA GLY A 281 18.82 -21.98 17.45
C GLY A 281 19.74 -21.93 18.68
N GLU A 282 20.46 -23.02 19.00
CA GLU A 282 21.43 -23.06 20.08
C GLU A 282 22.82 -22.53 19.68
N PHE A 283 23.08 -22.33 18.37
CA PHE A 283 24.34 -21.78 17.91
C PHE A 283 24.38 -20.26 18.08
N GLN A 284 25.47 -19.71 18.61
CA GLN A 284 25.62 -18.29 18.92
C GLN A 284 25.48 -17.39 17.69
N LEU A 285 25.97 -17.82 16.51
CA LEU A 285 25.81 -17.05 15.26
C LEU A 285 24.34 -17.00 14.82
N MET A 286 23.56 -18.04 15.11
CA MET A 286 22.13 -18.04 14.83
C MET A 286 21.38 -17.14 15.84
N GLN A 287 21.73 -17.24 17.12
CA GLN A 287 21.18 -16.34 18.15
C GLN A 287 21.44 -14.88 17.85
N GLY A 288 22.65 -14.53 17.40
CA GLY A 288 22.98 -13.17 16.93
C GLY A 288 22.09 -12.71 15.80
N LYS A 289 21.90 -13.57 14.77
CA LYS A 289 21.01 -13.27 13.64
C LYS A 289 19.57 -13.03 14.08
N ILE A 290 19.02 -13.88 14.94
CA ILE A 290 17.64 -13.72 15.44
C ILE A 290 17.50 -12.46 16.29
N ALA A 291 18.51 -12.10 17.09
CA ALA A 291 18.53 -10.88 17.88
C ALA A 291 18.49 -9.63 16.99
N ASP A 292 19.25 -9.63 15.88
CA ASP A 292 19.24 -8.52 14.91
C ASP A 292 17.90 -8.40 14.20
N MET A 293 17.30 -9.53 13.78
CA MET A 293 15.97 -9.57 13.17
C MET A 293 14.90 -9.03 14.12
N TYR A 294 14.88 -9.51 15.36
CA TYR A 294 13.91 -9.10 16.37
C TYR A 294 14.04 -7.59 16.70
N SER A 295 15.25 -7.13 16.99
CA SER A 295 15.51 -5.73 17.34
C SER A 295 15.13 -4.78 16.21
N THR A 296 15.45 -5.15 14.97
CA THR A 296 15.07 -4.39 13.76
C THR A 296 13.55 -4.33 13.60
N TRP A 297 12.86 -5.45 13.77
CA TRP A 297 11.40 -5.49 13.68
C TRP A 297 10.74 -4.60 14.74
N GLN A 298 11.16 -4.71 16.02
CA GLN A 298 10.58 -3.89 17.11
C GLN A 298 10.87 -2.39 16.93
N ALA A 299 12.08 -2.01 16.52
CA ALA A 299 12.42 -0.62 16.23
C ALA A 299 11.57 -0.07 15.07
N THR A 300 11.34 -0.87 14.05
CA THR A 300 10.51 -0.49 12.90
C THR A 300 9.05 -0.31 13.31
N ARG A 301 8.48 -1.22 14.11
CA ARG A 301 7.12 -1.09 14.67
C ARG A 301 6.96 0.19 15.48
N ALA A 302 7.92 0.47 16.37
CA ALA A 302 7.89 1.70 17.20
C ALA A 302 7.82 2.96 16.34
N TYR A 303 8.66 3.04 15.30
CA TYR A 303 8.69 4.19 14.41
C TYR A 303 7.39 4.32 13.59
N VAL A 304 6.94 3.25 12.97
CA VAL A 304 5.74 3.24 12.12
C VAL A 304 4.49 3.58 12.92
N TYR A 305 4.33 3.02 14.12
CA TYR A 305 3.17 3.33 14.98
C TYR A 305 3.21 4.77 15.52
N ALA A 306 4.40 5.30 15.82
CA ALA A 306 4.53 6.71 16.18
C ALA A 306 4.08 7.64 15.05
N VAL A 307 4.43 7.31 13.80
CA VAL A 307 3.96 8.05 12.61
C VAL A 307 2.45 7.89 12.43
N GLY A 308 1.89 6.69 12.61
CA GLY A 308 0.44 6.47 12.56
C GLY A 308 -0.31 7.34 13.57
N LYS A 309 0.15 7.38 14.81
CA LYS A 309 -0.40 8.27 15.86
C LYS A 309 -0.25 9.76 15.49
N ALA A 310 0.82 10.14 14.80
CA ALA A 310 1.00 11.51 14.32
C ALA A 310 0.01 11.86 13.19
N CYS A 311 -0.27 10.92 12.29
CA CYS A 311 -1.29 11.09 11.24
C CYS A 311 -2.68 11.33 11.84
N ASP A 312 -3.05 10.60 12.88
CA ASP A 312 -4.37 10.72 13.52
C ASP A 312 -4.55 12.03 14.30
N ARG A 313 -3.45 12.61 14.80
CA ARG A 313 -3.48 13.88 15.57
C ARG A 313 -3.39 15.13 14.72
N ASN A 314 -3.06 15.04 13.44
CA ASN A 314 -2.74 16.18 12.60
C ASN A 314 -3.58 16.22 11.33
N ASP A 315 -4.29 17.33 11.15
CA ASP A 315 -5.06 17.60 9.93
C ASP A 315 -4.18 18.03 8.75
N HIS A 316 -2.89 18.31 8.99
CA HIS A 316 -1.98 18.83 7.98
C HIS A 316 -0.81 17.88 7.73
N ALA A 317 -0.83 17.20 6.58
CA ALA A 317 0.19 16.25 6.16
C ALA A 317 1.62 16.79 6.19
N ARG A 318 1.83 18.10 6.04
CA ARG A 318 3.16 18.71 6.09
C ARG A 318 3.90 18.47 7.40
N THR A 319 3.20 18.38 8.53
CA THR A 319 3.82 18.22 9.86
C THR A 319 4.51 16.88 10.04
N PHE A 320 4.08 15.84 9.31
CA PHE A 320 4.66 14.49 9.41
C PHE A 320 5.21 13.95 8.07
N ARG A 321 5.33 14.81 7.04
CA ARG A 321 5.78 14.40 5.69
C ARG A 321 7.13 13.68 5.70
N LYS A 322 8.14 14.24 6.35
CA LYS A 322 9.47 13.63 6.47
C LYS A 322 9.42 12.33 7.28
N ASP A 323 8.59 12.29 8.33
CA ASP A 323 8.46 11.13 9.20
C ASP A 323 7.74 9.97 8.48
N ALA A 324 6.67 10.26 7.72
CA ALA A 324 6.01 9.28 6.87
C ALA A 324 6.96 8.72 5.79
N ALA A 325 7.75 9.59 5.15
CA ALA A 325 8.77 9.17 4.21
C ALA A 325 9.86 8.34 4.89
N GLY A 326 10.26 8.69 6.12
CA GLY A 326 11.23 7.94 6.93
C GLY A 326 10.71 6.57 7.34
N ALA A 327 9.46 6.48 7.76
CA ALA A 327 8.84 5.22 8.17
C ALA A 327 8.83 4.20 7.01
N ILE A 328 8.36 4.59 5.83
CA ILE A 328 8.36 3.68 4.67
C ILE A 328 9.77 3.42 4.13
N LEU A 329 10.68 4.39 4.16
CA LEU A 329 12.08 4.19 3.77
C LEU A 329 12.72 3.11 4.63
N TYR A 330 12.65 3.28 5.95
CA TYR A 330 13.29 2.39 6.89
C TYR A 330 12.64 1.00 6.88
N SER A 331 11.32 0.94 6.95
CA SER A 331 10.59 -0.35 6.96
C SER A 331 10.81 -1.16 5.68
N ALA A 332 10.81 -0.52 4.51
CA ALA A 332 11.02 -1.18 3.21
C ALA A 332 12.40 -1.83 3.12
N GLU A 333 13.47 -1.07 3.39
CA GLU A 333 14.84 -1.59 3.31
C GLU A 333 15.09 -2.67 4.37
N LYS A 334 14.53 -2.50 5.57
CA LYS A 334 14.68 -3.48 6.66
C LYS A 334 13.88 -4.75 6.43
N ALA A 335 12.72 -4.67 5.78
CA ALA A 335 11.96 -5.86 5.39
C ALA A 335 12.70 -6.69 4.33
N THR A 336 13.28 -6.05 3.32
CA THR A 336 14.10 -6.75 2.30
C THR A 336 15.31 -7.43 2.93
N TRP A 337 16.03 -6.71 3.80
CA TRP A 337 17.15 -7.26 4.54
C TRP A 337 16.71 -8.46 5.41
N MET A 338 15.66 -8.31 6.19
CA MET A 338 15.17 -9.33 7.12
C MET A 338 14.68 -10.59 6.40
N ALA A 339 14.01 -10.42 5.24
CA ALA A 339 13.58 -11.56 4.42
C ALA A 339 14.78 -12.32 3.84
N GLY A 340 15.86 -11.62 3.47
CA GLY A 340 17.13 -12.23 3.09
C GLY A 340 17.76 -13.03 4.25
N GLU A 341 17.73 -12.48 5.47
CA GLU A 341 18.19 -13.18 6.66
C GLU A 341 17.33 -14.41 6.99
N ALA A 342 16.03 -14.35 6.75
CA ALA A 342 15.12 -15.48 6.89
C ALA A 342 15.48 -16.61 5.91
N ILE A 343 15.71 -16.29 4.63
CA ILE A 343 16.19 -17.27 3.64
C ILE A 343 17.49 -17.90 4.11
N GLN A 344 18.46 -17.09 4.55
CA GLN A 344 19.76 -17.56 5.02
C GLN A 344 19.64 -18.45 6.26
N THR A 345 18.71 -18.15 7.18
CA THR A 345 18.46 -18.92 8.38
C THR A 345 17.90 -20.33 8.07
N LEU A 346 17.02 -20.41 7.09
CA LEU A 346 16.47 -21.70 6.64
C LEU A 346 17.46 -22.50 5.78
N GLY A 347 18.51 -21.88 5.27
CA GLY A 347 19.51 -22.54 4.43
C GLY A 347 18.95 -23.04 3.11
N GLY A 348 19.29 -24.26 2.69
CA GLY A 348 18.88 -24.81 1.40
C GLY A 348 17.36 -24.82 1.17
N VAL A 349 16.55 -25.15 2.18
CA VAL A 349 15.08 -25.13 2.05
C VAL A 349 14.52 -23.71 1.94
N GLY A 350 15.20 -22.71 2.53
CA GLY A 350 14.84 -21.30 2.37
C GLY A 350 14.99 -20.78 0.94
N TYR A 351 15.79 -21.47 0.12
CA TYR A 351 15.99 -21.18 -1.29
C TYR A 351 15.01 -21.90 -2.22
N THR A 352 14.08 -22.65 -1.64
CA THR A 352 13.02 -23.36 -2.36
C THR A 352 11.66 -22.70 -2.10
N LYS A 353 10.63 -23.09 -2.87
CA LYS A 353 9.26 -22.62 -2.69
C LYS A 353 8.47 -23.38 -1.60
N GLU A 354 9.12 -24.27 -0.86
CA GLU A 354 8.50 -25.03 0.24
C GLU A 354 8.19 -24.13 1.44
N PHE A 355 9.01 -23.09 1.66
CA PHE A 355 8.82 -22.10 2.70
C PHE A 355 8.50 -20.72 2.11
N PRO A 356 7.77 -19.85 2.84
CA PRO A 356 7.33 -18.57 2.30
C PRO A 356 8.44 -17.52 2.18
N VAL A 357 9.63 -17.77 2.74
CA VAL A 357 10.67 -16.73 2.92
C VAL A 357 11.22 -16.18 1.60
N GLU A 358 11.30 -16.99 0.54
CA GLU A 358 11.71 -16.51 -0.78
C GLU A 358 10.66 -15.59 -1.40
N ARG A 359 9.36 -15.87 -1.20
CA ARG A 359 8.25 -15.02 -1.62
C ARG A 359 8.27 -13.71 -0.85
N LEU A 360 8.47 -13.75 0.47
CA LEU A 360 8.57 -12.56 1.32
C LEU A 360 9.69 -11.63 0.86
N TRP A 361 10.83 -12.18 0.43
CA TRP A 361 11.95 -11.40 -0.10
C TRP A 361 11.59 -10.73 -1.44
N ARG A 362 10.97 -11.46 -2.36
CA ARG A 362 10.52 -10.92 -3.65
C ARG A 362 9.47 -9.81 -3.45
N ASP A 363 8.55 -10.01 -2.53
CA ASP A 363 7.48 -9.08 -2.22
C ASP A 363 8.04 -7.81 -1.54
N ALA A 364 8.96 -7.95 -0.59
CA ALA A 364 9.57 -6.83 0.13
C ALA A 364 10.24 -5.83 -0.82
N LYS A 365 10.86 -6.30 -1.90
CA LYS A 365 11.60 -5.45 -2.83
C LYS A 365 10.75 -4.36 -3.48
N LEU A 366 9.45 -4.60 -3.70
CA LEU A 366 8.57 -3.59 -4.26
C LEU A 366 8.49 -2.34 -3.38
N TYR A 367 8.50 -2.48 -2.07
CA TYR A 367 8.37 -1.35 -1.14
C TYR A 367 9.55 -0.35 -1.19
N GLU A 368 10.70 -0.74 -1.72
CA GLU A 368 11.82 0.17 -1.99
C GLU A 368 11.64 0.98 -3.29
N ILE A 369 10.71 0.57 -4.15
CA ILE A 369 10.49 1.13 -5.49
C ILE A 369 9.18 1.91 -5.56
N GLY A 370 8.08 1.34 -5.07
CA GLY A 370 6.73 1.90 -5.13
C GLY A 370 6.50 3.04 -4.14
N ALA A 371 5.51 3.90 -4.40
CA ALA A 371 5.18 5.08 -3.59
C ALA A 371 6.35 6.08 -3.42
N GLY A 372 7.18 6.21 -4.46
CA GLY A 372 8.47 6.89 -4.46
C GLY A 372 9.60 5.98 -4.04
N THR A 373 10.70 5.97 -4.82
CA THR A 373 11.84 5.10 -4.53
C THR A 373 12.53 5.49 -3.22
N SER A 374 13.35 4.58 -2.67
CA SER A 374 14.19 4.86 -1.49
C SER A 374 15.02 6.13 -1.65
N GLU A 375 15.52 6.42 -2.86
CA GLU A 375 16.29 7.62 -3.19
C GLU A 375 15.42 8.89 -3.13
N ILE A 376 14.21 8.84 -3.70
CA ILE A 376 13.25 9.95 -3.64
C ILE A 376 12.83 10.27 -2.21
N ARG A 377 12.63 9.24 -1.37
CA ARG A 377 12.30 9.41 0.04
C ARG A 377 13.46 10.08 0.80
N ARG A 378 14.72 9.67 0.56
CA ARG A 378 15.93 10.30 1.14
C ARG A 378 16.05 11.76 0.73
N MET A 379 15.87 12.04 -0.56
CA MET A 379 15.89 13.40 -1.08
C MET A 379 14.82 14.27 -0.40
N LEU A 380 13.60 13.75 -0.25
CA LEU A 380 12.49 14.46 0.40
C LEU A 380 12.81 14.75 1.86
N ILE A 381 13.24 13.77 2.63
CA ILE A 381 13.59 13.92 4.06
C ILE A 381 14.69 14.96 4.24
N GLY A 382 15.78 14.85 3.47
CA GLY A 382 16.90 15.78 3.55
C GLY A 382 16.49 17.21 3.22
N ARG A 383 15.67 17.39 2.18
CA ARG A 383 15.17 18.72 1.77
C ARG A 383 14.25 19.34 2.83
N GLU A 384 13.31 18.56 3.39
CA GLU A 384 12.39 19.08 4.42
C GLU A 384 13.17 19.47 5.68
N LEU A 385 14.11 18.63 6.15
CA LEU A 385 14.96 18.94 7.29
C LEU A 385 15.79 20.21 7.06
N PHE A 386 16.44 20.34 5.89
CA PHE A 386 17.19 21.54 5.56
C PHE A 386 16.31 22.80 5.57
N SER A 387 15.09 22.71 5.02
CA SER A 387 14.14 23.84 4.99
C SER A 387 13.61 24.22 6.38
N GLU A 388 13.45 23.24 7.29
CA GLU A 388 12.94 23.46 8.65
C GLU A 388 14.00 24.06 9.60
N THR A 389 15.30 23.89 9.29
CA THR A 389 16.42 24.31 10.13
C THR A 389 17.17 25.54 9.59
N ALA A 390 16.69 26.16 8.51
CA ALA A 390 17.28 27.34 7.86
C ALA A 390 16.96 28.67 8.56
#